data_168c278951f5b8a5d119897aa1ac2131
#
_entry.id   168c278951f5b8a5d119897aa1ac2131
#
_cell.length_a   1.000
_cell.length_b   1.000
_cell.length_c   1.000
_cell.angle_alpha   90.00
_cell.angle_beta   90.00
_cell.angle_gamma   90.00
#
_symmetry.space_group_name_H-M   'P 1'
#
loop_
_entity.id
_entity.type
_entity.pdbx_description
1 polymer ?
#
loop_
_entity_poly.entity_id
_entity_poly.type
_entity_poly.pdbx_seq_one_letter_code
_entity_poly.pdbx_strand_id
1 'polypeptide(L)'
;TYNLADQLRANGHNVVIYRNHVPAQTLIDRLATMQNPVLMLSPGPGAPSEAGCMPELLTRMRGKLPIIGICLGHQAIVEAYGGYVGQAGEILHGKASSIEHDGQSMFAGLPNPLPVARYHSLVGSNIPAGLTINASFEGMVMAVRHDADRVCGMQFHPESILTSHGARLLEQTLDWALQKLEQTNTLQPILEKLYQAQTLSQQESHQLFSAVVRGELKPEQLAAALVSMKVRGESPQEIAGAATALLENAAPFPRPD
;
A
#
# COMPACT_ATOMS: atom_id res chain seq x y z
N THR A 1 -10.74 -15.57 -1.37
CA THR A 1 -10.98 -14.45 -2.32
C THR A 1 -12.13 -13.57 -1.84
N TYR A 2 -13.28 -14.13 -1.45
CA TYR A 2 -14.46 -13.34 -1.05
C TYR A 2 -14.22 -12.52 0.20
N ASN A 3 -13.61 -13.08 1.26
CA ASN A 3 -13.30 -12.34 2.49
C ASN A 3 -12.40 -11.13 2.22
N LEU A 4 -11.40 -11.29 1.34
CA LEU A 4 -10.53 -10.20 0.92
C LEU A 4 -11.31 -9.08 0.20
N ALA A 5 -12.17 -9.46 -0.75
CA ALA A 5 -13.00 -8.51 -1.48
C ALA A 5 -14.01 -7.79 -0.58
N ASP A 6 -14.58 -8.51 0.39
CA ASP A 6 -15.56 -7.94 1.32
C ASP A 6 -14.92 -6.95 2.29
N GLN A 7 -13.70 -7.23 2.78
CA GLN A 7 -12.95 -6.26 3.59
C GLN A 7 -12.61 -4.99 2.79
N LEU A 8 -12.16 -5.13 1.55
CA LEU A 8 -11.85 -3.99 0.69
C LEU A 8 -13.09 -3.13 0.43
N ARG A 9 -14.24 -3.75 0.16
CA ARG A 9 -15.51 -3.04 -0.03
C ARG A 9 -15.99 -2.34 1.24
N ALA A 10 -15.86 -3.01 2.39
CA ALA A 10 -16.21 -2.42 3.68
C ALA A 10 -15.40 -1.16 3.98
N ASN A 11 -14.17 -1.06 3.47
CA ASN A 11 -13.29 0.10 3.58
C ASN A 11 -13.50 1.14 2.46
N GLY A 12 -14.54 1.01 1.65
CA GLY A 12 -14.95 1.99 0.64
C GLY A 12 -14.27 1.84 -0.72
N HIS A 13 -13.54 0.75 -0.96
CA HIS A 13 -12.92 0.49 -2.26
C HIS A 13 -13.89 -0.10 -3.26
N ASN A 14 -13.81 0.33 -4.52
CA ASN A 14 -14.57 -0.28 -5.61
C ASN A 14 -13.82 -1.55 -6.07
N VAL A 15 -14.39 -2.72 -5.81
CA VAL A 15 -13.77 -4.02 -6.08
C VAL A 15 -14.48 -4.75 -7.19
N VAL A 16 -13.77 -5.04 -8.26
CA VAL A 16 -14.22 -5.89 -9.37
C VAL A 16 -13.43 -7.20 -9.33
N ILE A 17 -14.12 -8.32 -9.36
CA ILE A 17 -13.50 -9.66 -9.28
C ILE A 17 -13.54 -10.33 -10.64
N TYR A 18 -12.39 -10.79 -11.08
CA TYR A 18 -12.26 -11.62 -12.28
C TYR A 18 -11.65 -12.98 -11.92
N ARG A 19 -12.07 -14.00 -12.63
CA ARG A 19 -11.45 -15.33 -12.54
C ARG A 19 -10.19 -15.39 -13.39
N ASN A 20 -9.21 -16.18 -12.99
CA ASN A 20 -7.91 -16.31 -13.65
C ASN A 20 -7.94 -16.99 -15.04
N HIS A 21 -9.07 -17.54 -15.46
CA HIS A 21 -9.24 -18.08 -16.82
C HIS A 21 -9.61 -17.00 -17.86
N VAL A 22 -9.92 -15.77 -17.39
CA VAL A 22 -10.13 -14.64 -18.30
C VAL A 22 -8.81 -14.28 -18.99
N PRO A 23 -8.79 -14.04 -20.32
CA PRO A 23 -7.57 -13.66 -21.00
C PRO A 23 -6.92 -12.42 -20.42
N ALA A 24 -5.59 -12.41 -20.27
CA ALA A 24 -4.86 -11.29 -19.70
C ALA A 24 -5.13 -9.97 -20.43
N GLN A 25 -5.25 -10.01 -21.77
CA GLN A 25 -5.57 -8.81 -22.56
C GLN A 25 -6.90 -8.16 -22.15
N THR A 26 -7.94 -8.97 -21.92
CA THR A 26 -9.24 -8.45 -21.46
C THR A 26 -9.13 -7.71 -20.12
N LEU A 27 -8.32 -8.24 -19.20
CA LEU A 27 -8.09 -7.59 -17.90
C LEU A 27 -7.27 -6.32 -18.05
N ILE A 28 -6.26 -6.31 -18.91
CA ILE A 28 -5.45 -5.12 -19.21
C ILE A 28 -6.30 -4.00 -19.80
N ASP A 29 -7.16 -4.32 -20.77
CA ASP A 29 -8.08 -3.35 -21.37
C ASP A 29 -9.04 -2.77 -20.34
N ARG A 30 -9.50 -3.60 -19.41
CA ARG A 30 -10.37 -3.16 -18.32
C ARG A 30 -9.62 -2.27 -17.31
N LEU A 31 -8.41 -2.62 -16.93
CA LEU A 31 -7.57 -1.80 -16.05
C LEU A 31 -7.30 -0.41 -16.62
N ALA A 32 -7.11 -0.30 -17.94
CA ALA A 32 -6.91 0.95 -18.63
C ALA A 32 -8.11 1.93 -18.54
N THR A 33 -9.31 1.43 -18.25
CA THR A 33 -10.53 2.26 -18.07
C THR A 33 -10.80 2.67 -16.63
N MET A 34 -10.01 2.18 -15.65
CA MET A 34 -10.20 2.46 -14.23
C MET A 34 -9.39 3.68 -13.79
N GLN A 35 -9.90 4.39 -12.79
CA GLN A 35 -9.16 5.46 -12.12
C GLN A 35 -8.36 4.87 -10.95
N ASN A 36 -7.06 5.15 -10.89
CA ASN A 36 -6.15 4.67 -9.85
C ASN A 36 -6.27 3.16 -9.57
N PRO A 37 -6.16 2.29 -10.60
CA PRO A 37 -6.33 0.87 -10.42
C PRO A 37 -5.19 0.28 -9.60
N VAL A 38 -5.54 -0.67 -8.73
CA VAL A 38 -4.60 -1.56 -8.03
C VAL A 38 -4.97 -2.99 -8.43
N LEU A 39 -4.00 -3.73 -8.95
CA LEU A 39 -4.18 -5.14 -9.27
C LEU A 39 -3.93 -5.99 -8.03
N MET A 40 -4.98 -6.64 -7.54
CA MET A 40 -4.91 -7.59 -6.43
C MET A 40 -4.87 -9.03 -6.95
N LEU A 41 -3.74 -9.72 -6.74
CA LEU A 41 -3.58 -11.13 -7.06
C LEU A 41 -3.99 -11.96 -5.84
N SER A 42 -5.13 -12.61 -5.93
CA SER A 42 -5.78 -13.30 -4.80
C SER A 42 -5.13 -14.64 -4.46
N PRO A 43 -5.39 -15.16 -3.25
CA PRO A 43 -5.08 -16.55 -2.91
C PRO A 43 -5.75 -17.53 -3.86
N GLY A 44 -5.12 -18.68 -4.03
CA GLY A 44 -5.65 -19.80 -4.82
C GLY A 44 -4.86 -21.08 -4.59
N PRO A 45 -5.38 -22.23 -5.08
CA PRO A 45 -4.67 -23.50 -5.01
C PRO A 45 -3.59 -23.63 -6.10
N GLY A 46 -2.71 -24.59 -5.93
CA GLY A 46 -1.68 -24.95 -6.90
C GLY A 46 -0.45 -24.06 -6.86
N ALA A 47 0.33 -24.11 -7.93
CA ALA A 47 1.52 -23.31 -8.14
C ALA A 47 1.24 -22.06 -8.99
N PRO A 48 2.08 -21.02 -8.92
CA PRO A 48 1.90 -19.82 -9.75
C PRO A 48 1.81 -20.09 -11.24
N SER A 49 2.58 -21.04 -11.75
CA SER A 49 2.55 -21.46 -13.16
C SER A 49 1.21 -22.04 -13.63
N GLU A 50 0.38 -22.51 -12.69
CA GLU A 50 -0.95 -23.08 -12.93
C GLU A 50 -2.08 -22.05 -12.68
N ALA A 51 -1.73 -20.81 -12.35
CA ALA A 51 -2.67 -19.78 -11.96
C ALA A 51 -3.32 -19.02 -13.15
N GLY A 52 -3.49 -19.67 -14.28
CA GLY A 52 -4.15 -19.12 -15.47
C GLY A 52 -3.44 -17.88 -16.02
N CYS A 53 -4.13 -16.76 -16.17
CA CYS A 53 -3.56 -15.53 -16.72
C CYS A 53 -2.68 -14.74 -15.74
N MET A 54 -2.58 -15.16 -14.47
CA MET A 54 -1.87 -14.40 -13.43
C MET A 54 -0.39 -14.14 -13.76
N PRO A 55 0.43 -15.13 -14.20
CA PRO A 55 1.83 -14.88 -14.53
C PRO A 55 1.99 -13.91 -15.72
N GLU A 56 1.18 -14.06 -16.77
CA GLU A 56 1.20 -13.16 -17.92
C GLU A 56 0.81 -11.74 -17.54
N LEU A 57 -0.29 -11.60 -16.80
CA LEU A 57 -0.80 -10.32 -16.35
C LEU A 57 0.23 -9.58 -15.49
N LEU A 58 0.86 -10.28 -14.54
CA LEU A 58 1.91 -9.73 -13.70
C LEU A 58 3.13 -9.27 -14.52
N THR A 59 3.60 -10.09 -15.44
CA THR A 59 4.74 -9.74 -16.31
C THR A 59 4.46 -8.51 -17.17
N ARG A 60 3.24 -8.36 -17.66
CA ARG A 60 2.84 -7.24 -18.54
C ARG A 60 2.53 -5.96 -17.77
N MET A 61 2.11 -6.06 -16.51
CA MET A 61 1.59 -4.92 -15.73
C MET A 61 2.55 -4.41 -14.65
N ARG A 62 3.57 -5.19 -14.25
CA ARG A 62 4.56 -4.72 -13.28
C ARG A 62 5.25 -3.44 -13.75
N GLY A 63 5.40 -2.49 -12.86
CA GLY A 63 5.95 -1.17 -13.17
C GLY A 63 5.01 -0.20 -13.90
N LYS A 64 3.77 -0.64 -14.24
CA LYS A 64 2.76 0.19 -14.90
C LYS A 64 1.63 0.60 -13.98
N LEU A 65 1.31 -0.23 -13.01
CA LEU A 65 0.34 0.04 -11.95
C LEU A 65 0.72 -0.76 -10.69
N PRO A 66 0.21 -0.34 -9.50
CA PRO A 66 0.46 -1.07 -8.27
C PRO A 66 -0.11 -2.49 -8.30
N ILE A 67 0.67 -3.45 -7.80
CA ILE A 67 0.26 -4.86 -7.71
C ILE A 67 0.47 -5.37 -6.29
N ILE A 68 -0.56 -5.99 -5.73
CA ILE A 68 -0.52 -6.62 -4.40
C ILE A 68 -0.86 -8.09 -4.56
N GLY A 69 0.01 -8.98 -4.11
CA GLY A 69 -0.18 -10.44 -4.17
C GLY A 69 -0.38 -11.06 -2.80
N ILE A 70 -1.40 -11.90 -2.64
CA ILE A 70 -1.67 -12.63 -1.40
C ILE A 70 -1.51 -14.13 -1.66
N CYS A 71 -0.73 -14.82 -0.84
CA CYS A 71 -0.45 -16.25 -0.88
C CYS A 71 0.04 -16.68 -2.28
N LEU A 72 -0.82 -17.27 -3.14
CA LEU A 72 -0.49 -17.62 -4.51
C LEU A 72 -0.01 -16.40 -5.32
N GLY A 73 -0.66 -15.25 -5.14
CA GLY A 73 -0.25 -13.99 -5.78
C GLY A 73 1.13 -13.51 -5.34
N HIS A 74 1.48 -13.68 -4.07
CA HIS A 74 2.84 -13.42 -3.56
C HIS A 74 3.87 -14.34 -4.23
N GLN A 75 3.58 -15.63 -4.33
CA GLN A 75 4.46 -16.61 -4.99
C GLN A 75 4.65 -16.27 -6.47
N ALA A 76 3.60 -15.86 -7.17
CA ALA A 76 3.70 -15.38 -8.53
C ALA A 76 4.62 -14.16 -8.68
N ILE A 77 4.56 -13.22 -7.72
CA ILE A 77 5.45 -12.06 -7.69
C ILE A 77 6.91 -12.51 -7.52
N VAL A 78 7.20 -13.40 -6.57
CA VAL A 78 8.55 -13.92 -6.36
C VAL A 78 9.12 -14.51 -7.65
N GLU A 79 8.36 -15.36 -8.35
CA GLU A 79 8.79 -15.96 -9.63
C GLU A 79 8.95 -14.92 -10.74
N ALA A 80 8.04 -13.95 -10.85
CA ALA A 80 8.09 -12.93 -11.89
C ALA A 80 9.32 -12.01 -11.79
N TYR A 81 9.89 -11.87 -10.59
CA TYR A 81 11.13 -11.12 -10.36
C TYR A 81 12.38 -12.01 -10.41
N GLY A 82 12.24 -13.30 -10.65
CA GLY A 82 13.36 -14.23 -10.81
C GLY A 82 13.73 -15.03 -9.56
N GLY A 83 12.89 -15.01 -8.52
CA GLY A 83 13.01 -15.88 -7.37
C GLY A 83 12.50 -17.29 -7.66
N TYR A 84 12.55 -18.15 -6.68
CA TYR A 84 12.11 -19.54 -6.77
C TYR A 84 10.98 -19.81 -5.78
N VAL A 85 10.00 -20.61 -6.17
CA VAL A 85 8.91 -21.08 -5.32
C VAL A 85 8.97 -22.60 -5.22
N GLY A 86 9.09 -23.11 -4.02
CA GLY A 86 9.23 -24.54 -3.75
C GLY A 86 8.56 -24.94 -2.43
N GLN A 87 8.71 -26.21 -2.08
CA GLN A 87 8.08 -26.77 -0.88
C GLN A 87 8.62 -26.12 0.41
N ALA A 88 7.73 -25.77 1.32
CA ALA A 88 8.07 -25.13 2.60
C ALA A 88 8.61 -26.10 3.67
N GLY A 89 8.71 -27.38 3.37
CA GLY A 89 9.11 -28.40 4.34
C GLY A 89 8.01 -28.82 5.32
N GLU A 90 7.00 -28.00 5.52
CA GLU A 90 5.81 -28.29 6.34
C GLU A 90 4.54 -27.91 5.58
N ILE A 91 3.50 -28.73 5.70
CA ILE A 91 2.16 -28.39 5.21
C ILE A 91 1.42 -27.65 6.33
N LEU A 92 1.10 -26.39 6.09
CA LEU A 92 0.45 -25.52 7.07
C LEU A 92 -1.00 -25.25 6.66
N HIS A 93 -1.93 -25.68 7.50
CA HIS A 93 -3.35 -25.38 7.36
C HIS A 93 -3.86 -24.62 8.58
N GLY A 94 -4.13 -23.33 8.43
CA GLY A 94 -4.78 -22.52 9.47
C GLY A 94 -3.97 -22.36 10.76
N LYS A 95 -2.65 -22.36 10.66
CA LYS A 95 -1.76 -22.18 11.82
C LYS A 95 -1.43 -20.70 11.98
N ALA A 96 -1.66 -20.16 13.17
CA ALA A 96 -1.17 -18.85 13.53
C ALA A 96 0.34 -18.91 13.71
N SER A 97 1.07 -17.97 13.09
CA SER A 97 2.52 -17.80 13.23
C SER A 97 2.84 -16.34 13.50
N SER A 98 3.83 -16.08 14.32
CA SER A 98 4.26 -14.71 14.63
C SER A 98 5.43 -14.34 13.73
N ILE A 99 5.17 -13.52 12.71
CA ILE A 99 6.20 -13.05 11.77
C ILE A 99 6.96 -11.87 12.33
N GLU A 100 8.24 -11.77 11.99
CA GLU A 100 9.04 -10.58 12.17
C GLU A 100 9.00 -9.72 10.90
N HIS A 101 8.94 -8.39 11.05
CA HIS A 101 8.86 -7.45 9.93
C HIS A 101 9.75 -6.22 10.15
N ASP A 102 10.01 -5.46 9.08
CA ASP A 102 10.89 -4.31 9.09
C ASP A 102 10.31 -3.06 9.79
N GLY A 103 9.03 -3.06 10.13
CA GLY A 103 8.35 -1.93 10.74
C GLY A 103 8.15 -0.73 9.82
N GLN A 104 8.37 -0.89 8.51
CA GLN A 104 8.30 0.19 7.53
C GLN A 104 7.11 0.02 6.59
N SER A 105 6.74 1.11 5.90
CA SER A 105 5.67 1.12 4.89
C SER A 105 4.38 0.49 5.40
N MET A 106 3.91 -0.61 4.79
CA MET A 106 2.69 -1.32 5.20
C MET A 106 2.73 -1.86 6.63
N PHE A 107 3.92 -2.10 7.19
CA PHE A 107 4.09 -2.62 8.55
C PHE A 107 4.29 -1.52 9.61
N ALA A 108 4.28 -0.26 9.24
CA ALA A 108 4.53 0.84 10.16
C ALA A 108 3.51 0.86 11.32
N GLY A 109 4.02 0.91 12.55
CA GLY A 109 3.21 0.96 13.77
C GLY A 109 2.40 -0.29 14.07
N LEU A 110 2.66 -1.41 13.41
CA LEU A 110 2.10 -2.71 13.75
C LEU A 110 2.96 -3.42 14.82
N PRO A 111 2.36 -4.32 15.63
CA PRO A 111 3.13 -5.13 16.58
C PRO A 111 4.21 -5.95 15.87
N ASN A 112 5.38 -6.06 16.48
CA ASN A 112 6.46 -6.91 15.98
C ASN A 112 7.00 -7.78 17.13
N PRO A 113 6.80 -9.10 17.12
CA PRO A 113 6.26 -9.91 16.02
C PRO A 113 4.73 -9.74 15.82
N LEU A 114 4.26 -9.99 14.58
CA LEU A 114 2.86 -9.88 14.18
C LEU A 114 2.25 -11.28 14.00
N PRO A 115 1.19 -11.65 14.74
CA PRO A 115 0.46 -12.91 14.53
C PRO A 115 -0.32 -12.88 13.21
N VAL A 116 -0.09 -13.89 12.36
CA VAL A 116 -0.70 -14.02 11.03
C VAL A 116 -1.19 -15.44 10.76
N ALA A 117 -2.19 -15.58 9.91
CA ALA A 117 -2.71 -16.86 9.45
C ALA A 117 -1.93 -17.37 8.22
N ARG A 118 -1.51 -18.63 8.25
CA ARG A 118 -0.77 -19.29 7.17
C ARG A 118 -1.52 -20.51 6.67
N TYR A 119 -1.65 -20.63 5.34
CA TYR A 119 -2.38 -21.72 4.65
C TYR A 119 -1.59 -22.14 3.38
N HIS A 120 -0.28 -22.36 3.49
CA HIS A 120 0.55 -22.64 2.33
C HIS A 120 1.48 -23.84 2.53
N SER A 121 1.74 -24.57 1.45
CA SER A 121 2.74 -25.64 1.35
C SER A 121 3.96 -25.23 0.53
N LEU A 122 3.87 -24.12 -0.21
CA LEU A 122 4.94 -23.54 -1.01
C LEU A 122 5.42 -22.23 -0.38
N VAL A 123 6.70 -21.92 -0.57
CA VAL A 123 7.34 -20.71 -0.07
C VAL A 123 8.31 -20.15 -1.11
N GLY A 124 8.43 -18.84 -1.14
CA GLY A 124 9.43 -18.14 -1.96
C GLY A 124 10.84 -18.26 -1.38
N SER A 125 11.81 -18.46 -2.24
CA SER A 125 13.23 -18.49 -1.90
C SER A 125 14.07 -17.86 -3.02
N ASN A 126 15.39 -17.76 -2.81
CA ASN A 126 16.30 -17.12 -3.79
C ASN A 126 15.78 -15.75 -4.23
N ILE A 127 15.34 -14.94 -3.26
CA ILE A 127 14.75 -13.62 -3.54
C ILE A 127 15.80 -12.74 -4.21
N PRO A 128 15.52 -12.22 -5.42
CA PRO A 128 16.47 -11.38 -6.14
C PRO A 128 16.66 -10.01 -5.46
N ALA A 129 17.81 -9.38 -5.70
CA ALA A 129 18.21 -8.12 -5.06
C ALA A 129 17.20 -6.96 -5.29
N GLY A 130 16.37 -7.01 -6.35
CA GLY A 130 15.32 -6.02 -6.61
C GLY A 130 14.11 -6.11 -5.69
N LEU A 131 13.90 -7.24 -5.02
CA LEU A 131 12.84 -7.43 -4.04
C LEU A 131 13.39 -7.30 -2.61
N THR A 132 12.81 -6.40 -1.84
CA THR A 132 13.08 -6.28 -0.41
C THR A 132 12.23 -7.29 0.36
N ILE A 133 12.88 -8.16 1.15
CA ILE A 133 12.17 -9.01 2.12
C ILE A 133 11.81 -8.12 3.30
N ASN A 134 10.53 -7.86 3.50
CA ASN A 134 10.06 -6.99 4.57
C ASN A 134 9.33 -7.72 5.71
N ALA A 135 9.14 -9.04 5.59
CA ALA A 135 8.73 -9.91 6.70
C ALA A 135 9.24 -11.34 6.53
N SER A 136 9.52 -12.01 7.64
CA SER A 136 10.02 -13.39 7.68
C SER A 136 9.50 -14.16 8.90
N PHE A 137 9.55 -15.49 8.82
CA PHE A 137 9.27 -16.41 9.92
C PHE A 137 10.20 -17.61 9.83
N GLU A 138 11.06 -17.82 10.86
CA GLU A 138 12.01 -18.94 10.91
C GLU A 138 12.84 -19.11 9.61
N GLY A 139 13.29 -17.98 9.04
CA GLY A 139 14.04 -17.95 7.80
C GLY A 139 13.23 -18.06 6.51
N MET A 140 11.92 -18.30 6.61
CA MET A 140 11.00 -18.29 5.46
C MET A 140 10.57 -16.86 5.12
N VAL A 141 10.53 -16.54 3.84
CA VAL A 141 10.06 -15.24 3.35
C VAL A 141 8.54 -15.15 3.50
N MET A 142 8.08 -14.17 4.26
CA MET A 142 6.65 -13.96 4.53
C MET A 142 6.08 -12.74 3.80
N ALA A 143 6.91 -11.77 3.45
CA ALA A 143 6.49 -10.67 2.60
C ALA A 143 7.68 -10.10 1.81
N VAL A 144 7.39 -9.59 0.63
CA VAL A 144 8.33 -8.90 -0.25
C VAL A 144 7.72 -7.62 -0.81
N ARG A 145 8.57 -6.64 -1.15
CA ARG A 145 8.15 -5.44 -1.88
C ARG A 145 9.20 -4.99 -2.89
N HIS A 146 8.74 -4.35 -3.95
CA HIS A 146 9.53 -3.63 -4.93
C HIS A 146 9.04 -2.18 -4.96
N ASP A 147 9.81 -1.26 -4.37
CA ASP A 147 9.35 0.11 -4.15
C ASP A 147 9.15 0.89 -5.46
N ALA A 148 10.06 0.74 -6.43
CA ALA A 148 9.97 1.44 -7.71
C ALA A 148 8.77 1.00 -8.56
N ASP A 149 8.47 -0.30 -8.59
CA ASP A 149 7.35 -0.84 -9.37
C ASP A 149 6.01 -0.79 -8.61
N ARG A 150 6.03 -0.46 -7.31
CA ARG A 150 4.86 -0.54 -6.42
C ARG A 150 4.21 -1.92 -6.41
N VAL A 151 5.05 -2.93 -6.31
CA VAL A 151 4.64 -4.34 -6.23
C VAL A 151 5.00 -4.89 -4.86
N CYS A 152 4.06 -5.53 -4.19
CA CYS A 152 4.32 -6.23 -2.93
C CYS A 152 3.53 -7.53 -2.84
N GLY A 153 4.01 -8.44 -2.01
CA GLY A 153 3.38 -9.73 -1.78
C GLY A 153 3.46 -10.17 -0.33
N MET A 154 2.40 -10.84 0.13
CA MET A 154 2.30 -11.45 1.46
C MET A 154 2.00 -12.93 1.32
N GLN A 155 2.83 -13.79 1.93
CA GLN A 155 2.62 -15.25 1.92
C GLN A 155 1.46 -15.65 2.83
N PHE A 156 1.19 -14.90 3.86
CA PHE A 156 0.09 -15.08 4.80
C PHE A 156 -1.19 -14.39 4.32
N HIS A 157 -2.28 -14.60 5.05
CA HIS A 157 -3.61 -14.11 4.73
C HIS A 157 -4.02 -12.92 5.63
N PRO A 158 -3.87 -11.67 5.19
CA PRO A 158 -4.28 -10.50 5.97
C PRO A 158 -5.80 -10.45 6.19
N GLU A 159 -6.58 -11.06 5.28
CA GLU A 159 -8.04 -11.13 5.36
C GLU A 159 -8.57 -12.18 6.35
N SER A 160 -7.70 -13.02 6.91
CA SER A 160 -8.10 -14.02 7.88
C SER A 160 -8.36 -13.41 9.24
N ILE A 161 -9.40 -13.89 9.93
CA ILE A 161 -9.68 -13.51 11.33
C ILE A 161 -8.54 -13.86 12.30
N LEU A 162 -7.69 -14.81 11.92
CA LEU A 162 -6.51 -15.21 12.70
C LEU A 162 -5.31 -14.30 12.49
N THR A 163 -5.37 -13.36 11.54
CA THR A 163 -4.33 -12.35 11.35
C THR A 163 -4.63 -11.13 12.20
N SER A 164 -3.80 -10.93 13.22
CA SER A 164 -3.89 -9.76 14.06
C SER A 164 -3.63 -8.49 13.24
N HIS A 165 -4.47 -7.46 13.41
CA HIS A 165 -4.35 -6.20 12.67
C HIS A 165 -4.40 -6.33 11.12
N GLY A 166 -4.97 -7.41 10.59
CA GLY A 166 -5.00 -7.69 9.15
C GLY A 166 -5.68 -6.60 8.33
N ALA A 167 -6.80 -6.05 8.81
CA ALA A 167 -7.51 -4.95 8.15
C ALA A 167 -6.63 -3.69 8.06
N ARG A 168 -5.93 -3.32 9.14
CA ARG A 168 -5.01 -2.20 9.16
C ARG A 168 -3.83 -2.41 8.22
N LEU A 169 -3.24 -3.61 8.22
CA LEU A 169 -2.15 -3.96 7.32
C LEU A 169 -2.59 -3.84 5.85
N LEU A 170 -3.78 -4.31 5.52
CA LEU A 170 -4.32 -4.23 4.16
C LEU A 170 -4.51 -2.78 3.70
N GLU A 171 -5.08 -1.91 4.55
CA GLU A 171 -5.23 -0.49 4.26
C GLU A 171 -3.87 0.22 4.11
N GLN A 172 -2.92 -0.04 5.01
CA GLN A 172 -1.57 0.53 4.90
C GLN A 172 -0.86 0.05 3.63
N THR A 173 -1.12 -1.17 3.19
CA THR A 173 -0.59 -1.72 1.93
C THR A 173 -1.16 -1.00 0.72
N LEU A 174 -2.46 -0.73 0.70
CA LEU A 174 -3.12 0.04 -0.35
C LEU A 174 -2.62 1.50 -0.37
N ASP A 175 -2.48 2.12 0.79
CA ASP A 175 -1.95 3.47 0.92
C ASP A 175 -0.51 3.57 0.40
N TRP A 176 0.33 2.58 0.71
CA TRP A 176 1.66 2.47 0.15
C TRP A 176 1.63 2.28 -1.37
N ALA A 177 0.81 1.36 -1.88
CA ALA A 177 0.68 1.09 -3.31
C ALA A 177 0.26 2.35 -4.10
N LEU A 178 -0.66 3.14 -3.53
CA LEU A 178 -1.15 4.40 -4.10
C LEU A 178 -0.30 5.62 -3.73
N GLN A 179 0.87 5.42 -3.12
CA GLN A 179 1.81 6.49 -2.68
C GLN A 179 1.26 7.42 -1.60
N LYS A 180 0.14 7.09 -0.95
CA LYS A 180 -0.44 7.91 0.11
C LYS A 180 0.43 7.99 1.36
N LEU A 181 1.18 6.90 1.67
CA LEU A 181 2.07 6.85 2.84
C LEU A 181 3.27 7.79 2.70
N GLU A 182 3.81 7.98 1.50
CA GLU A 182 4.92 8.93 1.29
C GLU A 182 4.48 10.36 1.55
N GLN A 183 3.27 10.71 1.15
CA GLN A 183 2.69 12.03 1.42
C GLN A 183 2.45 12.25 2.92
N THR A 184 1.95 11.22 3.61
CA THR A 184 1.73 11.27 5.07
C THR A 184 3.05 11.36 5.83
N ASN A 185 4.08 10.61 5.41
CA ASN A 185 5.40 10.65 6.05
C ASN A 185 6.13 11.99 5.86
N THR A 186 5.96 12.68 4.74
CA THR A 186 6.52 14.01 4.54
C THR A 186 5.81 15.08 5.34
N LEU A 187 4.54 14.89 5.66
CA LEU A 187 3.73 15.83 6.45
C LEU A 187 3.85 15.59 7.97
N GLN A 188 4.17 14.38 8.41
CA GLN A 188 4.23 14.05 9.83
C GLN A 188 5.21 14.96 10.61
N PRO A 189 6.45 15.22 10.16
CA PRO A 189 7.35 16.16 10.85
C PRO A 189 6.81 17.58 10.90
N ILE A 190 6.07 18.01 9.87
CA ILE A 190 5.45 19.33 9.79
C ILE A 190 4.32 19.44 10.82
N LEU A 191 3.47 18.43 10.90
CA LEU A 191 2.39 18.36 11.88
C LEU A 191 2.93 18.31 13.32
N GLU A 192 3.99 17.56 13.58
CA GLU A 192 4.64 17.49 14.89
C GLU A 192 5.19 18.84 15.33
N LYS A 193 5.82 19.61 14.43
CA LYS A 193 6.23 20.98 14.72
C LYS A 193 5.05 21.86 15.17
N LEU A 194 3.94 21.79 14.45
CA LEU A 194 2.73 22.54 14.81
C LEU A 194 2.17 22.11 16.17
N TYR A 195 2.12 20.82 16.46
CA TYR A 195 1.64 20.31 17.76
C TYR A 195 2.54 20.73 18.92
N GLN A 196 3.82 20.99 18.65
CA GLN A 196 4.78 21.55 19.59
C GLN A 196 4.81 23.09 19.60
N ALA A 197 3.83 23.74 18.97
CA ALA A 197 3.73 25.19 18.81
C ALA A 197 4.95 25.83 18.13
N GLN A 198 5.66 25.09 17.30
CA GLN A 198 6.78 25.60 16.51
C GLN A 198 6.30 26.24 15.21
N THR A 199 7.06 27.20 14.70
CA THR A 199 6.78 27.90 13.44
C THR A 199 7.24 27.05 12.26
N LEU A 200 6.46 27.04 11.18
CA LEU A 200 6.86 26.42 9.92
C LEU A 200 7.66 27.38 9.07
N SER A 201 8.60 26.87 8.31
CA SER A 201 9.20 27.58 7.20
C SER A 201 8.19 27.81 6.06
N GLN A 202 8.48 28.72 5.14
CA GLN A 202 7.65 28.93 3.96
C GLN A 202 7.45 27.64 3.15
N GLN A 203 8.51 26.84 2.99
CA GLN A 203 8.46 25.57 2.25
C GLN A 203 7.60 24.53 2.98
N GLU A 204 7.72 24.39 4.29
CA GLU A 204 6.89 23.46 5.07
C GLU A 204 5.41 23.87 5.05
N SER A 205 5.12 25.17 5.15
CA SER A 205 3.76 25.69 5.01
C SER A 205 3.21 25.42 3.61
N HIS A 206 3.99 25.66 2.55
CA HIS A 206 3.61 25.34 1.18
C HIS A 206 3.28 23.86 1.02
N GLN A 207 4.11 22.95 1.55
CA GLN A 207 3.86 21.50 1.52
C GLN A 207 2.56 21.13 2.26
N LEU A 208 2.35 21.67 3.45
CA LEU A 208 1.14 21.43 4.24
C LEU A 208 -0.13 21.87 3.50
N PHE A 209 -0.15 23.10 3.00
CA PHE A 209 -1.33 23.64 2.33
C PHE A 209 -1.57 23.04 0.94
N SER A 210 -0.53 22.65 0.23
CA SER A 210 -0.67 21.84 -0.99
C SER A 210 -1.34 20.49 -0.71
N ALA A 211 -0.98 19.82 0.38
CA ALA A 211 -1.62 18.59 0.81
C ALA A 211 -3.08 18.80 1.27
N VAL A 212 -3.37 19.94 1.92
CA VAL A 212 -4.75 20.33 2.27
C VAL A 212 -5.62 20.46 1.02
N VAL A 213 -5.13 21.17 0.00
CA VAL A 213 -5.87 21.39 -1.25
C VAL A 213 -6.11 20.08 -2.00
N ARG A 214 -5.16 19.16 -1.96
CA ARG A 214 -5.30 17.83 -2.56
C ARG A 214 -6.14 16.85 -1.73
N GLY A 215 -6.60 17.27 -0.53
CA GLY A 215 -7.41 16.42 0.35
C GLY A 215 -6.64 15.26 0.99
N GLU A 216 -5.35 15.41 1.18
CA GLU A 216 -4.45 14.36 1.71
C GLU A 216 -4.42 14.30 3.24
N LEU A 217 -4.90 15.33 3.94
CA LEU A 217 -5.01 15.35 5.39
C LEU A 217 -6.34 14.77 5.85
N LYS A 218 -6.29 14.00 6.92
CA LYS A 218 -7.51 13.60 7.64
C LYS A 218 -8.16 14.82 8.29
N PRO A 219 -9.50 14.86 8.42
CA PRO A 219 -10.20 16.00 9.03
C PRO A 219 -9.67 16.40 10.42
N GLU A 220 -9.34 15.42 11.26
CA GLU A 220 -8.77 15.64 12.57
C GLU A 220 -7.36 16.23 12.53
N GLN A 221 -6.53 15.83 11.58
CA GLN A 221 -5.19 16.41 11.38
C GLN A 221 -5.26 17.84 10.88
N LEU A 222 -6.17 18.11 9.94
CA LEU A 222 -6.42 19.46 9.42
C LEU A 222 -6.91 20.38 10.54
N ALA A 223 -7.90 19.94 11.32
CA ALA A 223 -8.41 20.71 12.44
C ALA A 223 -7.32 21.03 13.48
N ALA A 224 -6.52 20.02 13.86
CA ALA A 224 -5.42 20.18 14.80
C ALA A 224 -4.35 21.15 14.28
N ALA A 225 -3.98 21.07 13.00
CA ALA A 225 -3.00 21.96 12.39
C ALA A 225 -3.49 23.41 12.37
N LEU A 226 -4.72 23.67 11.94
CA LEU A 226 -5.31 25.00 11.87
C LEU A 226 -5.47 25.63 13.27
N VAL A 227 -5.92 24.84 14.26
CA VAL A 227 -6.03 25.29 15.65
C VAL A 227 -4.66 25.62 16.22
N SER A 228 -3.65 24.79 16.00
CA SER A 228 -2.28 25.02 16.47
C SER A 228 -1.70 26.32 15.90
N MET A 229 -1.87 26.56 14.61
CA MET A 229 -1.45 27.81 13.96
C MET A 229 -2.20 29.02 14.54
N LYS A 230 -3.52 28.91 14.70
CA LYS A 230 -4.36 29.99 15.20
C LYS A 230 -4.04 30.38 16.64
N VAL A 231 -3.83 29.38 17.52
CA VAL A 231 -3.52 29.64 18.95
C VAL A 231 -2.15 30.28 19.14
N ARG A 232 -1.17 29.87 18.34
CA ARG A 232 0.19 30.40 18.38
C ARG A 232 0.31 31.78 17.69
N GLY A 233 -0.50 32.04 16.69
CA GLY A 233 -0.38 33.12 15.71
C GLY A 233 0.45 32.68 14.48
N GLU A 234 -0.01 33.04 13.30
CA GLU A 234 0.64 32.71 12.03
C GLU A 234 1.84 33.64 11.79
N SER A 235 2.93 33.08 11.24
CA SER A 235 4.09 33.86 10.82
C SER A 235 3.96 34.35 9.36
N PRO A 236 4.65 35.42 8.96
CA PRO A 236 4.65 35.88 7.56
C PRO A 236 5.10 34.81 6.57
N GLN A 237 6.04 33.96 6.96
CA GLN A 237 6.54 32.85 6.14
C GLN A 237 5.49 31.76 5.94
N GLU A 238 4.73 31.44 6.97
CA GLU A 238 3.63 30.49 6.90
C GLU A 238 2.50 30.99 5.99
N ILE A 239 2.17 32.26 6.09
CA ILE A 239 1.16 32.90 5.23
C ILE A 239 1.63 32.89 3.77
N ALA A 240 2.88 33.22 3.52
CA ALA A 240 3.46 33.22 2.16
C ALA A 240 3.45 31.81 1.54
N GLY A 241 3.82 30.78 2.30
CA GLY A 241 3.79 29.40 1.85
C GLY A 241 2.37 28.91 1.53
N ALA A 242 1.42 29.19 2.42
CA ALA A 242 0.01 28.85 2.22
C ALA A 242 -0.57 29.56 0.96
N ALA A 243 -0.31 30.86 0.80
CA ALA A 243 -0.79 31.62 -0.34
C ALA A 243 -0.24 31.07 -1.66
N THR A 244 1.05 30.74 -1.72
CA THR A 244 1.67 30.13 -2.92
C THR A 244 1.01 28.78 -3.25
N ALA A 245 0.82 27.93 -2.27
CA ALA A 245 0.18 26.62 -2.46
C ALA A 245 -1.27 26.75 -2.99
N LEU A 246 -2.03 27.70 -2.47
CA LEU A 246 -3.40 27.97 -2.92
C LEU A 246 -3.43 28.50 -4.35
N LEU A 247 -2.53 29.43 -4.71
CA LEU A 247 -2.43 29.99 -6.05
C LEU A 247 -2.05 28.94 -7.10
N GLU A 248 -1.11 28.07 -6.80
CA GLU A 248 -0.65 27.00 -7.71
C GLU A 248 -1.75 25.96 -7.99
N ASN A 249 -2.64 25.75 -7.04
CA ASN A 249 -3.73 24.77 -7.15
C ASN A 249 -5.09 25.42 -7.49
N ALA A 250 -5.15 26.73 -7.67
CA ALA A 250 -6.37 27.43 -8.04
C ALA A 250 -6.71 27.19 -9.52
N ALA A 251 -7.97 26.87 -9.81
CA ALA A 251 -8.46 26.83 -11.17
C ALA A 251 -8.36 28.24 -11.82
N PRO A 252 -7.94 28.37 -13.07
CA PRO A 252 -7.88 29.66 -13.73
C PRO A 252 -9.29 30.27 -13.79
N PHE A 253 -9.43 31.48 -13.29
CA PHE A 253 -10.68 32.23 -13.43
C PHE A 253 -10.96 32.49 -14.92
N PRO A 254 -12.17 32.21 -15.43
CA PRO A 254 -12.55 32.62 -16.77
C PRO A 254 -12.43 34.15 -16.83
N ARG A 255 -11.64 34.66 -17.75
CA ARG A 255 -11.61 36.09 -18.04
C ARG A 255 -12.95 36.44 -18.70
N PRO A 256 -13.67 37.44 -18.19
CA PRO A 256 -14.80 37.99 -18.95
C PRO A 256 -14.28 38.59 -20.27
N ASP A 257 -14.96 38.24 -21.35
CA ASP A 257 -14.72 38.85 -22.71
C ASP A 257 -14.96 40.34 -22.68
#